data_507b6f7eadf2ac4821430002fe61ffc0
#
_entry.id   507b6f7eadf2ac4821430002fe61ffc0
#
_cell.length_a   1.000
_cell.length_b   1.000
_cell.length_c   1.000
_cell.angle_alpha   90.00
_cell.angle_beta   90.00
_cell.angle_gamma   90.00
#
_symmetry.space_group_name_H-M   'P 1'
#
loop_
_entity.id
_entity.type
_entity.pdbx_description
1 polymer ?
#
loop_
_entity_poly.entity_id
_entity_poly.type
_entity_poly.pdbx_seq_one_letter_code
_entity_poly.pdbx_strand_id
1 'polypeptide(L)'
;MTQRLPLVAAQPGIWMAEKLSDLPSAWSVAHYVELNGELDVALLAKAVAVGMQQADTLRMRFTEENGEVWQWIDPEHTFGEPPIADLRDHPDPHHAALALMQADLRQNLRADSGKPLAFHQLIRIDDTRWYWYQRYHHLLVDGFSFPAITRQIAAIYRAWQSDAPTPESPFTPFADVVEEYQRYRQSEAWQRDGAFWAQQRRELPPPASISAAPLPGRSASADILRMKLSAPAGAFRQLAAHMPEIPRADLALALVTLWLGRLCGRMDYAAGFIFMRRMGSAALTATGPVLNVLPLAVNLHATEDLLTLAKRLAAQLKKMRRHQRYDAEQIVRDSGRAAGETPLFGPVLNIKVFDYYLDLPGIQAQTHTLATGPVNDLELALFPDENGGLDIELLANAQRYDDATLSRHALRLMALITQFADNPALRCGDAQMLLAEEQTQLTHLN
;
A
#
# COMPACT_ATOMS: atom_id res chain seq x y z
N MET A 1 2.53 -34.11 11.49
CA MET A 1 2.86 -33.74 10.10
C MET A 1 2.47 -32.28 9.89
N THR A 2 3.39 -31.46 9.40
CA THR A 2 3.12 -30.06 9.10
C THR A 2 2.16 -29.95 7.92
N GLN A 3 1.07 -29.21 8.08
CA GLN A 3 0.06 -29.07 7.03
C GLN A 3 0.60 -28.19 5.90
N ARG A 4 0.67 -28.75 4.69
CA ARG A 4 0.97 -28.01 3.46
C ARG A 4 -0.29 -27.34 2.93
N LEU A 5 -0.17 -26.06 2.57
CA LEU A 5 -1.25 -25.22 2.07
C LEU A 5 -0.89 -24.70 0.68
N PRO A 6 -1.85 -24.55 -0.24
CA PRO A 6 -1.62 -23.84 -1.49
C PRO A 6 -1.42 -22.34 -1.23
N LEU A 7 -0.82 -21.65 -2.18
CA LEU A 7 -0.80 -20.19 -2.18
C LEU A 7 -2.21 -19.66 -2.47
N VAL A 8 -2.59 -18.57 -1.83
CA VAL A 8 -3.90 -17.93 -2.01
C VAL A 8 -3.77 -16.43 -2.17
N ALA A 9 -4.85 -15.81 -2.57
CA ALA A 9 -4.99 -14.35 -2.69
C ALA A 9 -3.90 -13.74 -3.60
N ALA A 10 -3.10 -12.81 -3.08
CA ALA A 10 -2.03 -12.15 -3.82
C ALA A 10 -0.77 -13.01 -3.95
N GLN A 11 -0.63 -14.07 -3.18
CA GLN A 11 0.61 -14.87 -3.11
C GLN A 11 1.04 -15.49 -4.45
N PRO A 12 0.15 -16.10 -5.27
CA PRO A 12 0.58 -16.66 -6.55
C PRO A 12 1.21 -15.63 -7.47
N GLY A 13 0.64 -14.43 -7.54
CA GLY A 13 1.17 -13.32 -8.35
C GLY A 13 2.52 -12.84 -7.85
N ILE A 14 2.68 -12.70 -6.54
CA ILE A 14 3.95 -12.28 -5.91
C ILE A 14 5.04 -13.32 -6.17
N TRP A 15 4.73 -14.60 -5.98
CA TRP A 15 5.67 -15.70 -6.23
C TRP A 15 6.19 -15.69 -7.66
N MET A 16 5.28 -15.60 -8.61
CA MET A 16 5.64 -15.59 -10.04
C MET A 16 6.43 -14.32 -10.41
N ALA A 17 6.02 -13.17 -9.91
CA ALA A 17 6.69 -11.90 -10.18
C ALA A 17 8.12 -11.89 -9.61
N GLU A 18 8.34 -12.44 -8.42
CA GLU A 18 9.68 -12.59 -7.85
C GLU A 18 10.56 -13.51 -8.70
N LYS A 19 10.00 -14.62 -9.17
CA LYS A 19 10.72 -15.55 -10.06
C LYS A 19 11.20 -14.90 -11.35
N LEU A 20 10.41 -13.97 -11.89
CA LEU A 20 10.69 -13.27 -13.13
C LEU A 20 11.55 -12.00 -12.92
N SER A 21 11.79 -11.61 -11.68
CA SER A 21 12.56 -10.40 -11.34
C SER A 21 14.03 -10.72 -11.15
N ASP A 22 14.89 -9.85 -11.68
CA ASP A 22 16.34 -9.93 -11.48
C ASP A 22 16.79 -9.31 -10.13
N LEU A 23 15.89 -8.62 -9.42
CA LEU A 23 16.22 -7.94 -8.17
C LEU A 23 15.90 -8.80 -6.96
N PRO A 24 16.91 -9.13 -6.14
CA PRO A 24 16.77 -10.10 -5.05
C PRO A 24 16.01 -9.57 -3.83
N SER A 25 15.72 -8.27 -3.76
CA SER A 25 15.03 -7.63 -2.64
C SER A 25 13.74 -6.92 -3.03
N ALA A 26 13.29 -7.07 -4.27
CA ALA A 26 12.14 -6.33 -4.83
C ALA A 26 10.84 -6.49 -4.04
N TRP A 27 10.63 -7.66 -3.45
CA TRP A 27 9.40 -8.00 -2.73
C TRP A 27 9.52 -7.88 -1.21
N SER A 28 10.43 -7.02 -0.75
CA SER A 28 10.54 -6.64 0.66
C SER A 28 9.61 -5.48 0.99
N VAL A 29 8.95 -5.59 2.14
CA VAL A 29 8.19 -4.52 2.77
C VAL A 29 8.94 -4.13 4.03
N ALA A 30 9.26 -2.86 4.19
CA ALA A 30 10.02 -2.39 5.33
C ALA A 30 9.64 -0.98 5.75
N HIS A 31 9.70 -0.76 7.05
CA HIS A 31 9.55 0.55 7.66
C HIS A 31 10.36 0.59 8.95
N TYR A 32 10.53 1.78 9.49
CA TYR A 32 10.96 1.93 10.87
C TYR A 32 10.04 2.88 11.63
N VAL A 33 9.84 2.57 12.90
CA VAL A 33 9.09 3.42 13.82
C VAL A 33 10.09 4.22 14.64
N GLU A 34 10.06 5.54 14.48
CA GLU A 34 10.84 6.45 15.31
C GLU A 34 10.14 6.59 16.64
N LEU A 35 10.85 6.27 17.72
CA LEU A 35 10.36 6.29 19.09
C LEU A 35 11.13 7.36 19.87
N ASN A 36 10.41 8.40 20.32
CA ASN A 36 10.97 9.49 21.12
C ASN A 36 10.37 9.46 22.52
N GLY A 37 11.21 9.33 23.54
CA GLY A 37 10.82 9.29 24.94
C GLY A 37 11.61 8.26 25.75
N GLU A 38 11.16 8.01 26.95
CA GLU A 38 11.76 7.04 27.88
C GLU A 38 11.28 5.62 27.52
N LEU A 39 12.05 4.94 26.69
CA LEU A 39 11.74 3.58 26.23
C LEU A 39 12.42 2.54 27.13
N ASP A 40 11.66 1.59 27.64
CA ASP A 40 12.20 0.35 28.19
C ASP A 40 12.56 -0.60 27.03
N VAL A 41 13.77 -0.48 26.53
CA VAL A 41 14.22 -1.22 25.35
C VAL A 41 14.26 -2.73 25.59
N ALA A 42 14.67 -3.17 26.79
CA ALA A 42 14.70 -4.59 27.12
C ALA A 42 13.29 -5.19 27.09
N LEU A 43 12.31 -4.46 27.58
CA LEU A 43 10.91 -4.87 27.55
C LEU A 43 10.36 -4.90 26.12
N LEU A 44 10.68 -3.89 25.32
CA LEU A 44 10.27 -3.85 23.91
C LEU A 44 10.88 -5.02 23.10
N ALA A 45 12.17 -5.31 23.32
CA ALA A 45 12.84 -6.42 22.65
C ALA A 45 12.16 -7.76 22.92
N LYS A 46 11.76 -8.02 24.17
CA LYS A 46 10.98 -9.21 24.53
C LYS A 46 9.58 -9.20 23.92
N ALA A 47 8.91 -8.04 23.92
CA ALA A 47 7.60 -7.89 23.30
C ALA A 47 7.63 -8.15 21.80
N VAL A 48 8.68 -7.70 21.10
CA VAL A 48 8.91 -7.99 19.68
C VAL A 48 8.97 -9.50 19.43
N ALA A 49 9.78 -10.23 20.20
CA ALA A 49 9.91 -11.68 20.06
C ALA A 49 8.56 -12.39 20.21
N VAL A 50 7.80 -12.03 21.23
CA VAL A 50 6.48 -12.65 21.49
C VAL A 50 5.46 -12.27 20.41
N GLY A 51 5.37 -11.00 20.03
CA GLY A 51 4.41 -10.55 19.02
C GLY A 51 4.69 -11.11 17.63
N MET A 52 5.95 -11.25 17.24
CA MET A 52 6.33 -11.93 16.00
C MET A 52 5.93 -13.41 16.04
N GLN A 53 6.11 -14.07 17.18
CA GLN A 53 5.72 -15.49 17.34
C GLN A 53 4.21 -15.68 17.26
N GLN A 54 3.41 -14.71 17.66
CA GLN A 54 1.96 -14.74 17.58
C GLN A 54 1.42 -14.61 16.16
N ALA A 55 2.18 -13.98 15.26
CA ALA A 55 1.82 -13.82 13.85
C ALA A 55 2.31 -15.02 13.03
N ASP A 56 1.45 -15.99 12.79
CA ASP A 56 1.81 -17.28 12.20
C ASP A 56 2.43 -17.17 10.81
N THR A 57 1.98 -16.21 9.98
CA THR A 57 2.54 -16.02 8.63
C THR A 57 4.01 -15.64 8.64
N LEU A 58 4.54 -15.10 9.74
CA LEU A 58 5.97 -14.78 9.84
C LEU A 58 6.87 -16.02 9.93
N ARG A 59 6.28 -17.18 10.22
CA ARG A 59 6.96 -18.48 10.22
C ARG A 59 6.66 -19.32 8.97
N MET A 60 6.12 -18.67 7.93
CA MET A 60 5.78 -19.34 6.69
C MET A 60 7.03 -19.72 5.91
N ARG A 61 7.03 -20.92 5.35
CA ARG A 61 8.01 -21.43 4.40
C ARG A 61 7.34 -21.83 3.11
N PHE A 62 8.13 -21.82 2.04
CA PHE A 62 7.64 -22.05 0.67
C PHE A 62 8.49 -23.08 -0.04
N THR A 63 7.87 -23.91 -0.86
CA THR A 63 8.55 -24.83 -1.77
C THR A 63 7.79 -24.96 -3.09
N GLU A 64 8.51 -25.23 -4.15
CA GLU A 64 7.95 -25.55 -5.44
C GLU A 64 8.26 -27.00 -5.80
N GLU A 65 7.24 -27.78 -6.01
CA GLU A 65 7.34 -29.19 -6.38
C GLU A 65 6.43 -29.50 -7.57
N ASN A 66 6.98 -30.05 -8.64
CA ASN A 66 6.23 -30.39 -9.86
C ASN A 66 5.41 -29.23 -10.46
N GLY A 67 5.92 -28.02 -10.38
CA GLY A 67 5.26 -26.81 -10.89
C GLY A 67 4.19 -26.25 -9.96
N GLU A 68 3.94 -26.86 -8.82
CA GLU A 68 3.03 -26.37 -7.79
C GLU A 68 3.81 -25.77 -6.62
N VAL A 69 3.29 -24.67 -6.07
CA VAL A 69 3.91 -23.99 -4.94
C VAL A 69 3.11 -24.28 -3.67
N TRP A 70 3.82 -24.71 -2.65
CA TRP A 70 3.25 -25.04 -1.36
C TRP A 70 3.85 -24.15 -0.26
N GLN A 71 3.06 -23.87 0.75
CA GLN A 71 3.48 -23.15 1.95
C GLN A 71 3.07 -23.91 3.20
N TRP A 72 3.81 -23.71 4.27
CA TRP A 72 3.48 -24.24 5.58
C TRP A 72 4.03 -23.35 6.67
N ILE A 73 3.39 -23.39 7.83
CA ILE A 73 3.90 -22.71 9.02
C ILE A 73 4.91 -23.64 9.68
N ASP A 74 6.14 -23.15 9.84
CA ASP A 74 7.22 -23.91 10.48
C ASP A 74 7.04 -23.89 12.00
N PRO A 75 6.68 -25.03 12.63
CA PRO A 75 6.47 -25.07 14.07
C PRO A 75 7.77 -24.98 14.89
N GLU A 76 8.90 -25.27 14.25
CA GLU A 76 10.23 -25.21 14.88
C GLU A 76 10.85 -23.82 14.84
N HIS A 77 10.29 -22.93 14.04
CA HIS A 77 10.80 -21.55 13.92
C HIS A 77 10.39 -20.74 15.14
N THR A 78 11.37 -20.23 15.87
CA THR A 78 11.15 -19.32 17.00
C THR A 78 11.86 -18.00 16.76
N PHE A 79 11.19 -16.89 17.11
CA PHE A 79 11.79 -15.56 17.07
C PHE A 79 12.48 -15.25 18.38
N GLY A 80 13.77 -14.91 18.30
CA GLY A 80 14.50 -14.34 19.41
C GLY A 80 14.25 -12.84 19.55
N GLU A 81 14.85 -12.25 20.57
CA GLU A 81 14.87 -10.80 20.73
C GLU A 81 15.59 -10.16 19.53
N PRO A 82 15.11 -9.01 19.02
CA PRO A 82 15.76 -8.31 17.92
C PRO A 82 17.15 -7.83 18.34
N PRO A 83 18.12 -7.83 17.41
CA PRO A 83 19.43 -7.24 17.71
C PRO A 83 19.30 -5.75 17.99
N ILE A 84 20.19 -5.23 18.82
CA ILE A 84 20.26 -3.82 19.20
C ILE A 84 21.56 -3.24 18.65
N ALA A 85 21.46 -2.13 17.93
CA ALA A 85 22.61 -1.34 17.49
C ALA A 85 22.59 0.01 18.21
N ASP A 86 23.72 0.40 18.80
CA ASP A 86 23.90 1.70 19.44
C ASP A 86 24.75 2.60 18.54
N LEU A 87 24.13 3.62 17.97
CA LEU A 87 24.78 4.55 17.05
C LEU A 87 25.05 5.93 17.67
N ARG A 88 24.92 6.07 18.99
CA ARG A 88 25.09 7.37 19.65
C ARG A 88 26.48 7.99 19.46
N ASP A 89 27.51 7.17 19.30
CA ASP A 89 28.89 7.64 19.09
C ASP A 89 29.21 8.02 17.65
N HIS A 90 28.27 7.78 16.71
CA HIS A 90 28.42 8.21 15.32
C HIS A 90 28.26 9.73 15.17
N PRO A 91 29.00 10.38 14.25
CA PRO A 91 28.85 11.81 13.99
C PRO A 91 27.44 12.18 13.50
N ASP A 92 26.81 11.30 12.71
CA ASP A 92 25.43 11.41 12.25
C ASP A 92 24.70 10.08 12.45
N PRO A 93 24.11 9.85 13.63
CA PRO A 93 23.43 8.60 13.94
C PRO A 93 22.25 8.29 13.03
N HIS A 94 21.49 9.31 12.62
CA HIS A 94 20.37 9.15 11.68
C HIS A 94 20.84 8.59 10.33
N HIS A 95 21.86 9.19 9.75
CA HIS A 95 22.42 8.73 8.48
C HIS A 95 23.00 7.31 8.60
N ALA A 96 23.70 7.02 9.69
CA ALA A 96 24.23 5.69 9.97
C ALA A 96 23.13 4.64 10.12
N ALA A 97 22.01 4.99 10.76
CA ALA A 97 20.83 4.12 10.90
C ALA A 97 20.19 3.83 9.54
N LEU A 98 20.01 4.84 8.69
CA LEU A 98 19.49 4.64 7.33
C LEU A 98 20.41 3.73 6.51
N ALA A 99 21.72 3.91 6.61
CA ALA A 99 22.69 3.05 5.92
C ALA A 99 22.60 1.59 6.40
N LEU A 100 22.43 1.38 7.69
CA LEU A 100 22.29 0.04 8.29
C LEU A 100 21.01 -0.66 7.78
N MET A 101 19.87 0.04 7.77
CA MET A 101 18.60 -0.49 7.28
C MET A 101 18.64 -0.76 5.77
N GLN A 102 19.24 0.13 4.99
CA GLN A 102 19.40 -0.07 3.56
C GLN A 102 20.34 -1.23 3.22
N ALA A 103 21.39 -1.45 4.00
CA ALA A 103 22.28 -2.59 3.84
C ALA A 103 21.53 -3.92 4.06
N ASP A 104 20.63 -3.97 5.04
CA ASP A 104 19.73 -5.13 5.23
C ASP A 104 18.84 -5.35 4.00
N LEU A 105 18.24 -4.30 3.47
CA LEU A 105 17.34 -4.37 2.31
C LEU A 105 18.01 -4.73 0.98
N ARG A 106 19.34 -4.60 0.89
CA ARG A 106 20.12 -4.97 -0.32
C ARG A 106 20.53 -6.43 -0.37
N GLN A 107 20.27 -7.19 0.67
CA GLN A 107 20.59 -8.61 0.70
C GLN A 107 19.69 -9.39 -0.29
N ASN A 108 20.07 -10.63 -0.56
CA ASN A 108 19.17 -11.54 -1.25
C ASN A 108 18.04 -11.96 -0.28
N LEU A 109 16.88 -11.34 -0.44
CA LEU A 109 15.69 -11.54 0.39
C LEU A 109 14.58 -12.31 -0.34
N ARG A 110 14.94 -13.09 -1.36
CA ARG A 110 13.99 -13.97 -2.05
C ARG A 110 13.41 -15.00 -1.10
N ALA A 111 12.20 -15.46 -1.38
CA ALA A 111 11.51 -16.46 -0.56
C ALA A 111 12.29 -17.78 -0.43
N ASP A 112 13.14 -18.11 -1.41
CA ASP A 112 13.98 -19.31 -1.45
C ASP A 112 15.44 -19.08 -1.03
N SER A 113 15.78 -17.89 -0.53
CA SER A 113 17.15 -17.53 -0.18
C SER A 113 17.72 -18.25 1.05
N GLY A 114 16.87 -18.88 1.85
CA GLY A 114 17.25 -19.45 3.13
C GLY A 114 17.46 -18.43 4.26
N LYS A 115 17.33 -17.14 3.97
CA LYS A 115 17.38 -16.06 4.97
C LYS A 115 16.02 -15.89 5.66
N PRO A 116 15.99 -15.32 6.88
CA PRO A 116 14.75 -14.97 7.54
C PRO A 116 13.92 -14.03 6.69
N LEU A 117 12.65 -14.37 6.47
CA LEU A 117 11.71 -13.56 5.68
C LEU A 117 11.05 -12.46 6.51
N ALA A 118 11.22 -12.47 7.82
CA ALA A 118 10.81 -11.43 8.75
C ALA A 118 11.97 -11.09 9.68
N PHE A 119 12.23 -9.80 9.88
CA PHE A 119 13.36 -9.32 10.66
C PHE A 119 13.03 -7.99 11.33
N HIS A 120 13.36 -7.87 12.62
CA HIS A 120 13.28 -6.62 13.36
C HIS A 120 14.64 -6.27 13.96
N GLN A 121 14.91 -4.98 14.10
CA GLN A 121 16.09 -4.47 14.77
C GLN A 121 15.78 -3.19 15.54
N LEU A 122 16.34 -3.00 16.71
CA LEU A 122 16.27 -1.78 17.49
C LEU A 122 17.57 -0.99 17.36
N ILE A 123 17.47 0.27 16.97
CA ILE A 123 18.63 1.11 16.68
C ILE A 123 18.57 2.35 17.56
N ARG A 124 19.58 2.52 18.42
CA ARG A 124 19.64 3.68 19.32
C ARG A 124 20.31 4.85 18.61
N ILE A 125 19.59 5.97 18.55
CA ILE A 125 20.03 7.20 17.89
C ILE A 125 20.63 8.17 18.89
N ASP A 126 19.93 8.39 20.02
CA ASP A 126 20.40 9.16 21.18
C ASP A 126 19.82 8.56 22.46
N ASP A 127 19.95 9.28 23.59
CA ASP A 127 19.50 8.76 24.89
C ASP A 127 17.99 8.52 24.96
N THR A 128 17.20 9.27 24.19
CA THR A 128 15.72 9.22 24.20
C THR A 128 15.12 8.96 22.81
N ARG A 129 15.93 8.58 21.82
CA ARG A 129 15.48 8.37 20.45
C ARG A 129 15.95 7.03 19.91
N TRP A 130 14.97 6.23 19.48
CA TRP A 130 15.20 4.89 18.94
C TRP A 130 14.49 4.74 17.60
N TYR A 131 15.06 3.92 16.71
CA TYR A 131 14.39 3.43 15.51
C TYR A 131 14.12 1.94 15.66
N TRP A 132 12.86 1.59 15.50
CA TRP A 132 12.42 0.20 15.49
C TRP A 132 12.22 -0.22 14.04
N TYR A 133 13.22 -0.86 13.47
CA TYR A 133 13.26 -1.33 12.09
C TYR A 133 12.52 -2.64 11.96
N GLN A 134 11.70 -2.77 10.88
CA GLN A 134 10.89 -3.95 10.58
C GLN A 134 10.95 -4.23 9.09
N ARG A 135 11.27 -5.47 8.73
CA ARG A 135 11.32 -5.93 7.34
C ARG A 135 10.58 -7.26 7.23
N TYR A 136 9.75 -7.39 6.18
CA TYR A 136 9.00 -8.60 5.88
C TYR A 136 9.06 -8.88 4.38
N HIS A 137 9.06 -10.17 4.00
CA HIS A 137 8.76 -10.54 2.63
C HIS A 137 7.26 -10.35 2.36
N HIS A 138 6.91 -9.85 1.17
CA HIS A 138 5.51 -9.55 0.82
C HIS A 138 4.62 -10.80 0.70
N LEU A 139 5.20 -11.99 0.62
CA LEU A 139 4.45 -13.25 0.72
C LEU A 139 3.88 -13.52 2.12
N LEU A 140 4.37 -12.83 3.15
CA LEU A 140 3.96 -13.01 4.55
C LEU A 140 2.92 -12.02 5.01
N VAL A 141 2.93 -10.81 4.45
CA VAL A 141 2.14 -9.65 4.92
C VAL A 141 1.75 -8.75 3.76
N ASP A 142 0.76 -7.91 3.99
CA ASP A 142 0.41 -6.76 3.14
C ASP A 142 0.37 -5.45 3.96
N GLY A 143 0.02 -4.36 3.30
CA GLY A 143 -0.01 -3.03 3.91
C GLY A 143 -1.03 -2.86 5.03
N PHE A 144 -1.99 -3.77 5.18
CA PHE A 144 -2.93 -3.80 6.30
C PHE A 144 -2.41 -4.62 7.47
N SER A 145 -1.80 -5.77 7.20
CA SER A 145 -1.45 -6.74 8.24
C SER A 145 -0.17 -6.41 9.00
N PHE A 146 0.85 -5.82 8.37
CA PHE A 146 2.08 -5.52 9.10
C PHE A 146 1.89 -4.44 10.19
N PRO A 147 1.07 -3.39 10.02
CA PRO A 147 0.76 -2.48 11.12
C PRO A 147 0.03 -3.16 12.28
N ALA A 148 -0.78 -4.18 12.01
CA ALA A 148 -1.44 -4.96 13.05
C ALA A 148 -0.44 -5.71 13.93
N ILE A 149 0.64 -6.23 13.35
CA ILE A 149 1.73 -6.87 14.09
C ILE A 149 2.42 -5.85 15.01
N THR A 150 2.72 -4.66 14.49
CA THR A 150 3.31 -3.57 15.28
C THR A 150 2.42 -3.16 16.44
N ARG A 151 1.11 -3.02 16.22
CA ARG A 151 0.14 -2.71 17.27
C ARG A 151 0.04 -3.79 18.34
N GLN A 152 0.11 -5.07 17.95
CA GLN A 152 0.10 -6.18 18.91
C GLN A 152 1.35 -6.16 19.79
N ILE A 153 2.51 -5.92 19.21
CA ILE A 153 3.77 -5.77 19.97
C ILE A 153 3.66 -4.61 20.96
N ALA A 154 3.11 -3.47 20.54
CA ALA A 154 2.86 -2.34 21.44
C ALA A 154 1.89 -2.70 22.57
N ALA A 155 0.85 -3.48 22.29
CA ALA A 155 -0.10 -3.94 23.31
C ALA A 155 0.58 -4.85 24.34
N ILE A 156 1.47 -5.73 23.91
CA ILE A 156 2.26 -6.59 24.81
C ILE A 156 3.17 -5.72 25.70
N TYR A 157 3.88 -4.77 25.10
CA TYR A 157 4.72 -3.82 25.83
C TYR A 157 3.94 -3.07 26.92
N ARG A 158 2.78 -2.50 26.57
CA ARG A 158 1.91 -1.80 27.54
C ARG A 158 1.44 -2.70 28.66
N ALA A 159 0.99 -3.91 28.35
CA ALA A 159 0.53 -4.86 29.35
C ALA A 159 1.63 -5.18 30.36
N TRP A 160 2.83 -5.43 29.89
CA TRP A 160 3.97 -5.76 30.75
C TRP A 160 4.48 -4.57 31.56
N GLN A 161 4.39 -3.35 31.03
CA GLN A 161 4.69 -2.14 31.81
C GLN A 161 3.78 -1.96 33.03
N SER A 162 2.55 -2.43 32.95
CA SER A 162 1.55 -2.37 34.02
C SER A 162 1.41 -3.71 34.77
N ASP A 163 2.38 -4.60 34.65
CA ASP A 163 2.38 -5.93 35.26
C ASP A 163 1.13 -6.78 34.93
N ALA A 164 0.51 -6.52 33.78
CA ALA A 164 -0.64 -7.25 33.30
C ALA A 164 -0.19 -8.53 32.55
N PRO A 165 -1.08 -9.53 32.41
CA PRO A 165 -0.81 -10.73 31.61
C PRO A 165 -0.52 -10.41 30.15
N THR A 166 0.27 -11.25 29.48
CA THR A 166 0.52 -11.13 28.05
C THR A 166 -0.80 -11.19 27.28
N PRO A 167 -1.13 -10.21 26.42
CA PRO A 167 -2.30 -10.27 25.57
C PRO A 167 -2.27 -11.50 24.66
N GLU A 168 -3.41 -12.16 24.53
CA GLU A 168 -3.55 -13.24 23.57
C GLU A 168 -3.36 -12.74 22.15
N SER A 169 -2.97 -13.65 21.24
CA SER A 169 -2.87 -13.32 19.83
C SER A 169 -4.25 -12.96 19.27
N PRO A 170 -4.40 -11.78 18.64
CA PRO A 170 -5.63 -11.39 17.97
C PRO A 170 -5.73 -12.01 16.57
N PHE A 171 -4.69 -12.72 16.11
CA PHE A 171 -4.57 -13.14 14.73
C PHE A 171 -5.27 -14.47 14.46
N THR A 172 -6.13 -14.47 13.45
CA THR A 172 -6.73 -15.70 12.92
C THR A 172 -5.65 -16.56 12.24
N PRO A 173 -5.63 -17.87 12.46
CA PRO A 173 -4.71 -18.75 11.75
C PRO A 173 -4.84 -18.62 10.24
N PHE A 174 -3.72 -18.52 9.53
CA PHE A 174 -3.74 -18.34 8.08
C PHE A 174 -4.32 -19.55 7.34
N ALA A 175 -4.25 -20.73 7.94
CA ALA A 175 -4.93 -21.92 7.41
C ALA A 175 -6.44 -21.72 7.23
N ASP A 176 -7.09 -20.95 8.11
CA ASP A 176 -8.51 -20.64 8.02
C ASP A 176 -8.81 -19.74 6.81
N VAL A 177 -7.90 -18.81 6.52
CA VAL A 177 -7.98 -17.96 5.33
C VAL A 177 -7.84 -18.78 4.05
N VAL A 178 -6.88 -19.70 4.02
CA VAL A 178 -6.67 -20.61 2.87
C VAL A 178 -7.92 -21.47 2.63
N GLU A 179 -8.48 -22.05 3.67
CA GLU A 179 -9.70 -22.86 3.58
C GLU A 179 -10.89 -22.03 3.06
N GLU A 180 -11.06 -20.81 3.54
CA GLU A 180 -12.12 -19.90 3.07
C GLU A 180 -11.95 -19.57 1.59
N TYR A 181 -10.72 -19.32 1.12
CA TYR A 181 -10.43 -19.09 -0.30
C TYR A 181 -10.73 -20.29 -1.18
N GLN A 182 -10.40 -21.49 -0.72
CA GLN A 182 -10.70 -22.73 -1.43
C GLN A 182 -12.22 -22.94 -1.57
N ARG A 183 -12.98 -22.71 -0.50
CA ARG A 183 -14.46 -22.76 -0.53
C ARG A 183 -15.05 -21.71 -1.49
N TYR A 184 -14.54 -20.50 -1.42
CA TYR A 184 -14.98 -19.41 -2.32
C TYR A 184 -14.82 -19.78 -3.79
N ARG A 185 -13.66 -20.34 -4.18
CA ARG A 185 -13.41 -20.74 -5.58
C ARG A 185 -14.36 -21.83 -6.10
N GLN A 186 -14.98 -22.59 -5.24
CA GLN A 186 -15.96 -23.62 -5.57
C GLN A 186 -17.40 -23.14 -5.45
N SER A 187 -17.63 -21.89 -5.09
CA SER A 187 -18.95 -21.34 -4.81
C SER A 187 -19.60 -20.67 -6.00
N GLU A 188 -20.93 -20.51 -5.93
CA GLU A 188 -21.69 -19.70 -6.88
C GLU A 188 -21.27 -18.22 -6.84
N ALA A 189 -20.81 -17.74 -5.68
CA ALA A 189 -20.32 -16.38 -5.54
C ALA A 189 -19.11 -16.11 -6.44
N TRP A 190 -18.19 -17.09 -6.53
CA TRP A 190 -17.04 -16.99 -7.44
C TRP A 190 -17.48 -16.90 -8.90
N GLN A 191 -18.49 -17.67 -9.30
CA GLN A 191 -19.04 -17.62 -10.66
C GLN A 191 -19.69 -16.27 -10.96
N ARG A 192 -20.47 -15.73 -10.02
CA ARG A 192 -21.09 -14.41 -10.16
C ARG A 192 -20.05 -13.31 -10.26
N ASP A 193 -19.02 -13.37 -9.42
CA ASP A 193 -17.93 -12.40 -9.44
C ASP A 193 -17.14 -12.49 -10.76
N GLY A 194 -16.87 -13.70 -11.24
CA GLY A 194 -16.24 -13.92 -12.54
C GLY A 194 -17.03 -13.33 -13.72
N ALA A 195 -18.36 -13.49 -13.71
CA ALA A 195 -19.22 -12.89 -14.71
C ALA A 195 -19.22 -11.36 -14.65
N PHE A 196 -19.25 -10.79 -13.44
CA PHE A 196 -19.15 -9.34 -13.24
C PHE A 196 -17.83 -8.80 -13.82
N TRP A 197 -16.68 -9.40 -13.49
CA TRP A 197 -15.39 -8.95 -13.97
C TRP A 197 -15.18 -9.19 -15.46
N ALA A 198 -15.78 -10.24 -16.02
CA ALA A 198 -15.78 -10.44 -17.46
C ALA A 198 -16.50 -9.29 -18.20
N GLN A 199 -17.61 -8.80 -17.64
CA GLN A 199 -18.34 -7.64 -18.19
C GLN A 199 -17.54 -6.36 -18.02
N GLN A 200 -16.99 -6.10 -16.81
CA GLN A 200 -16.15 -4.92 -16.54
C GLN A 200 -14.95 -4.86 -17.48
N ARG A 201 -14.29 -5.98 -17.72
CA ARG A 201 -13.13 -6.05 -18.60
C ARG A 201 -13.47 -5.67 -20.04
N ARG A 202 -14.63 -6.06 -20.54
CA ARG A 202 -15.07 -5.70 -21.92
C ARG A 202 -15.24 -4.19 -22.09
N GLU A 203 -15.64 -3.51 -21.03
CA GLU A 203 -15.88 -2.07 -21.00
C GLU A 203 -14.69 -1.26 -20.47
N LEU A 204 -13.63 -1.94 -20.04
CA LEU A 204 -12.46 -1.30 -19.44
C LEU A 204 -11.70 -0.49 -20.50
N PRO A 205 -11.53 0.83 -20.30
CA PRO A 205 -10.69 1.63 -21.18
C PRO A 205 -9.22 1.21 -21.08
N PRO A 206 -8.38 1.60 -22.06
CA PRO A 206 -6.96 1.32 -22.00
C PRO A 206 -6.30 1.90 -20.76
N PRO A 207 -5.22 1.28 -20.27
CA PRO A 207 -4.41 1.87 -19.21
C PRO A 207 -3.77 3.17 -19.70
N ALA A 208 -3.59 4.12 -18.79
CA ALA A 208 -2.92 5.38 -19.06
C ALA A 208 -1.87 5.64 -17.99
N SER A 209 -0.87 6.45 -18.34
CA SER A 209 0.17 6.92 -17.42
C SER A 209 0.42 8.40 -17.65
N ILE A 210 0.80 9.12 -16.60
CA ILE A 210 1.27 10.49 -16.72
C ILE A 210 2.75 10.58 -17.11
N SER A 211 3.44 9.44 -17.18
CA SER A 211 4.79 9.36 -17.76
C SER A 211 4.72 9.29 -19.28
N ALA A 212 5.65 9.97 -19.96
CA ALA A 212 5.81 9.86 -21.39
C ALA A 212 6.34 8.49 -21.85
N ALA A 213 6.96 7.73 -20.95
CA ALA A 213 7.47 6.40 -21.26
C ALA A 213 6.31 5.37 -21.36
N PRO A 214 6.36 4.40 -22.27
CA PRO A 214 5.34 3.36 -22.35
C PRO A 214 5.31 2.53 -21.06
N LEU A 215 4.13 2.01 -20.71
CA LEU A 215 3.98 1.12 -19.55
C LEU A 215 4.83 -0.15 -19.78
N PRO A 216 5.64 -0.55 -18.79
CA PRO A 216 6.45 -1.76 -18.92
C PRO A 216 5.55 -3.00 -18.93
N GLY A 217 5.83 -3.94 -19.80
CA GLY A 217 5.15 -5.24 -19.84
C GLY A 217 5.54 -6.15 -18.67
N ARG A 218 6.72 -5.93 -18.08
CA ARG A 218 7.19 -6.60 -16.87
C ARG A 218 7.68 -5.54 -15.89
N SER A 219 7.47 -5.78 -14.62
CA SER A 219 8.04 -4.96 -13.56
C SER A 219 9.57 -5.03 -13.63
N ALA A 220 10.18 -4.04 -14.25
CA ALA A 220 11.56 -3.74 -13.94
C ALA A 220 11.51 -3.04 -12.58
N SER A 221 11.97 -3.70 -11.55
CA SER A 221 12.11 -3.07 -10.26
C SER A 221 13.16 -1.97 -10.39
N ALA A 222 12.74 -0.76 -10.17
CA ALA A 222 13.58 0.42 -10.15
C ALA A 222 13.57 0.98 -8.72
N ASP A 223 14.49 1.89 -8.47
CA ASP A 223 14.38 2.75 -7.30
C ASP A 223 13.03 3.46 -7.32
N ILE A 224 12.50 3.73 -6.15
CA ILE A 224 11.20 4.36 -5.96
C ILE A 224 11.41 5.78 -5.48
N LEU A 225 10.80 6.73 -6.19
CA LEU A 225 10.66 8.11 -5.72
C LEU A 225 9.47 8.17 -4.76
N ARG A 226 9.64 8.87 -3.64
CA ARG A 226 8.62 9.08 -2.63
C ARG A 226 8.39 10.55 -2.41
N MET A 227 7.13 10.94 -2.31
CA MET A 227 6.74 12.31 -2.04
C MET A 227 5.52 12.32 -1.12
N LYS A 228 5.62 13.07 -0.03
CA LYS A 228 4.50 13.33 0.87
C LYS A 228 3.96 14.73 0.61
N LEU A 229 2.65 14.83 0.45
CA LEU A 229 1.94 16.06 0.18
C LEU A 229 0.83 16.25 1.20
N SER A 230 0.58 17.51 1.56
CA SER A 230 -0.62 17.87 2.29
C SER A 230 -1.43 18.86 1.45
N ALA A 231 -2.75 18.66 1.40
CA ALA A 231 -3.64 19.61 0.75
C ALA A 231 -3.43 21.02 1.34
N PRO A 232 -3.59 22.09 0.56
CA PRO A 232 -3.47 23.44 1.08
C PRO A 232 -4.35 23.66 2.30
N ALA A 233 -3.82 24.39 3.30
CA ALA A 233 -4.46 24.55 4.59
C ALA A 233 -5.91 25.05 4.46
N GLY A 234 -6.84 24.26 4.97
CA GLY A 234 -8.27 24.59 4.95
C GLY A 234 -8.99 24.37 3.60
N ALA A 235 -8.26 24.21 2.49
CA ALA A 235 -8.89 24.08 1.15
C ALA A 235 -9.73 22.80 1.04
N PHE A 236 -9.19 21.65 1.41
CA PHE A 236 -9.94 20.40 1.36
C PHE A 236 -11.13 20.40 2.34
N ARG A 237 -10.96 20.95 3.53
CA ARG A 237 -12.05 21.13 4.51
C ARG A 237 -13.16 22.01 3.94
N GLN A 238 -12.80 23.15 3.34
CA GLN A 238 -13.75 24.07 2.72
C GLN A 238 -14.52 23.36 1.62
N LEU A 239 -13.84 22.63 0.75
CA LEU A 239 -14.46 21.87 -0.34
C LEU A 239 -15.40 20.80 0.21
N ALA A 240 -14.98 20.02 1.20
CA ALA A 240 -15.79 18.98 1.83
C ALA A 240 -17.05 19.57 2.51
N ALA A 241 -16.97 20.76 3.07
CA ALA A 241 -18.11 21.45 3.67
C ALA A 241 -19.20 21.82 2.65
N HIS A 242 -18.82 22.03 1.39
CA HIS A 242 -19.79 22.27 0.29
C HIS A 242 -20.44 20.97 -0.23
N MET A 243 -19.90 19.82 0.13
CA MET A 243 -20.35 18.50 -0.35
C MET A 243 -20.56 17.52 0.81
N PRO A 244 -21.42 17.86 1.79
CA PRO A 244 -21.54 17.06 3.03
C PRO A 244 -22.11 15.66 2.79
N GLU A 245 -22.81 15.44 1.66
CA GLU A 245 -23.39 14.15 1.25
C GLU A 245 -22.35 13.16 0.71
N ILE A 246 -21.13 13.61 0.41
CA ILE A 246 -20.05 12.77 -0.11
C ILE A 246 -19.03 12.48 0.98
N PRO A 247 -18.65 11.21 1.20
CA PRO A 247 -17.53 10.88 2.06
C PRO A 247 -16.24 11.55 1.55
N ARG A 248 -15.41 12.02 2.48
CA ARG A 248 -14.15 12.70 2.14
C ARG A 248 -13.22 11.83 1.30
N ALA A 249 -13.23 10.53 1.54
CA ALA A 249 -12.46 9.57 0.74
C ALA A 249 -12.87 9.59 -0.73
N ASP A 250 -14.17 9.62 -1.03
CA ASP A 250 -14.69 9.65 -2.39
C ASP A 250 -14.40 11.01 -3.06
N LEU A 251 -14.46 12.09 -2.31
CA LEU A 251 -14.09 13.41 -2.78
C LEU A 251 -12.60 13.48 -3.15
N ALA A 252 -11.72 12.97 -2.30
CA ALA A 252 -10.29 12.89 -2.58
C ALA A 252 -10.01 12.05 -3.82
N LEU A 253 -10.70 10.93 -3.97
CA LEU A 253 -10.59 10.07 -5.15
C LEU A 253 -11.02 10.79 -6.42
N ALA A 254 -12.11 11.55 -6.39
CA ALA A 254 -12.57 12.35 -7.52
C ALA A 254 -11.53 13.37 -7.97
N LEU A 255 -10.91 14.09 -7.04
CA LEU A 255 -9.84 15.04 -7.31
C LEU A 255 -8.65 14.37 -7.99
N VAL A 256 -8.21 13.24 -7.46
CA VAL A 256 -7.03 12.52 -7.97
C VAL A 256 -7.31 11.89 -9.34
N THR A 257 -8.47 11.29 -9.54
CA THR A 257 -8.84 10.71 -10.85
C THR A 257 -8.99 11.78 -11.92
N LEU A 258 -9.52 12.96 -11.59
CA LEU A 258 -9.56 14.11 -12.49
C LEU A 258 -8.15 14.59 -12.84
N TRP A 259 -7.30 14.77 -11.84
CA TRP A 259 -5.91 15.18 -12.03
C TRP A 259 -5.14 14.22 -12.94
N LEU A 260 -5.24 12.89 -12.72
CA LEU A 260 -4.61 11.88 -13.58
C LEU A 260 -5.12 11.98 -15.02
N GLY A 261 -6.43 12.02 -15.23
CA GLY A 261 -7.02 12.10 -16.56
C GLY A 261 -6.61 13.36 -17.32
N ARG A 262 -6.60 14.49 -16.65
CA ARG A 262 -6.19 15.77 -17.26
C ARG A 262 -4.70 15.78 -17.59
N LEU A 263 -3.84 15.18 -16.76
CA LEU A 263 -2.39 15.10 -17.03
C LEU A 263 -2.05 14.17 -18.16
N CYS A 264 -2.72 13.05 -18.30
CA CYS A 264 -2.48 12.12 -19.41
C CYS A 264 -3.28 12.42 -20.66
N GLY A 265 -4.10 13.48 -20.64
CA GLY A 265 -4.92 13.90 -21.78
C GLY A 265 -6.02 12.90 -22.15
N ARG A 266 -6.50 12.12 -21.19
CA ARG A 266 -7.51 11.10 -21.42
C ARG A 266 -8.73 11.31 -20.55
N MET A 267 -9.89 11.28 -21.16
CA MET A 267 -11.17 11.30 -20.44
C MET A 267 -11.56 9.93 -19.92
N ASP A 268 -11.11 8.86 -20.59
CA ASP A 268 -11.36 7.48 -20.20
C ASP A 268 -10.02 6.76 -20.02
N TYR A 269 -9.83 6.14 -18.87
CA TYR A 269 -8.64 5.34 -18.59
C TYR A 269 -8.91 4.32 -17.47
N ALA A 270 -8.08 3.30 -17.38
CA ALA A 270 -8.11 2.33 -16.30
C ALA A 270 -7.04 2.64 -15.26
N ALA A 271 -7.44 2.69 -13.99
CA ALA A 271 -6.57 2.76 -12.83
C ALA A 271 -6.71 1.47 -12.02
N GLY A 272 -5.70 1.14 -11.22
CA GLY A 272 -5.83 0.11 -10.21
C GLY A 272 -6.40 0.72 -8.92
N PHE A 273 -7.27 -0.01 -8.26
CA PHE A 273 -7.78 0.40 -6.95
C PHE A 273 -7.57 -0.74 -5.94
N ILE A 274 -7.00 -0.41 -4.78
CA ILE A 274 -6.70 -1.39 -3.74
C ILE A 274 -7.93 -1.63 -2.87
N PHE A 275 -8.40 -2.88 -2.87
CA PHE A 275 -9.44 -3.35 -1.96
C PHE A 275 -8.82 -4.19 -0.84
N MET A 276 -9.27 -3.98 0.39
CA MET A 276 -8.74 -4.71 1.55
C MET A 276 -9.08 -6.19 1.56
N ARG A 277 -10.24 -6.55 1.02
CA ARG A 277 -10.73 -7.93 0.90
C ARG A 277 -10.80 -8.69 2.23
N ARG A 278 -11.06 -7.98 3.33
CA ARG A 278 -11.02 -8.52 4.70
C ARG A 278 -12.36 -8.49 5.43
N MET A 279 -13.26 -7.59 5.05
CA MET A 279 -14.54 -7.44 5.73
C MET A 279 -15.43 -8.67 5.53
N GLY A 280 -15.98 -9.19 6.63
CA GLY A 280 -16.79 -10.40 6.62
C GLY A 280 -16.05 -11.70 6.30
N SER A 281 -14.73 -11.72 6.47
CA SER A 281 -13.83 -12.82 6.13
C SER A 281 -12.94 -13.17 7.31
N ALA A 282 -12.46 -14.42 7.34
CA ALA A 282 -11.41 -14.87 8.26
C ALA A 282 -10.13 -14.02 8.14
N ALA A 283 -9.93 -13.38 6.99
CA ALA A 283 -8.79 -12.50 6.74
C ALA A 283 -8.82 -11.19 7.55
N LEU A 284 -9.94 -10.82 8.17
CA LEU A 284 -10.07 -9.55 8.91
C LEU A 284 -8.97 -9.38 9.96
N THR A 285 -8.65 -10.44 10.67
CA THR A 285 -7.63 -10.48 11.71
C THR A 285 -6.45 -11.39 11.39
N ALA A 286 -6.28 -11.78 10.13
CA ALA A 286 -5.12 -12.56 9.69
C ALA A 286 -3.98 -11.64 9.24
N THR A 287 -2.75 -12.14 9.27
CA THR A 287 -1.55 -11.37 8.93
C THR A 287 -1.07 -11.53 7.48
N GLY A 288 -1.63 -12.45 6.72
CA GLY A 288 -1.22 -12.73 5.34
C GLY A 288 -1.56 -11.65 4.31
N PRO A 289 -1.00 -11.74 3.10
CA PRO A 289 -1.26 -10.79 2.03
C PRO A 289 -2.56 -11.11 1.29
N VAL A 290 -3.64 -10.41 1.61
CA VAL A 290 -4.96 -10.62 1.01
C VAL A 290 -5.50 -9.41 0.24
N LEU A 291 -4.80 -8.29 0.24
CA LEU A 291 -5.18 -7.13 -0.56
C LEU A 291 -5.35 -7.52 -2.03
N ASN A 292 -6.28 -6.85 -2.70
CA ASN A 292 -6.58 -7.10 -4.11
C ASN A 292 -6.59 -5.79 -4.88
N VAL A 293 -5.80 -5.69 -5.94
CA VAL A 293 -5.75 -4.51 -6.80
C VAL A 293 -6.60 -4.78 -8.03
N LEU A 294 -7.76 -4.14 -8.11
CA LEU A 294 -8.74 -4.38 -9.16
C LEU A 294 -8.81 -3.21 -10.15
N PRO A 295 -9.12 -3.48 -11.42
CA PRO A 295 -9.18 -2.43 -12.43
C PRO A 295 -10.41 -1.55 -12.23
N LEU A 296 -10.18 -0.25 -12.08
CA LEU A 296 -11.19 0.80 -11.98
C LEU A 296 -11.27 1.54 -13.32
N ALA A 297 -12.41 1.45 -13.99
CA ALA A 297 -12.67 2.28 -15.15
C ALA A 297 -12.99 3.71 -14.71
N VAL A 298 -12.18 4.67 -15.11
CA VAL A 298 -12.41 6.09 -14.87
C VAL A 298 -12.96 6.71 -16.15
N ASN A 299 -14.18 7.25 -16.08
CA ASN A 299 -14.83 7.95 -17.16
C ASN A 299 -15.10 9.38 -16.72
N LEU A 300 -14.39 10.34 -17.30
CA LEU A 300 -14.50 11.77 -16.99
C LEU A 300 -15.41 12.43 -18.02
N HIS A 301 -16.22 13.41 -17.57
CA HIS A 301 -17.05 14.24 -18.44
C HIS A 301 -16.67 15.69 -18.22
N ALA A 302 -16.26 16.38 -19.27
CA ALA A 302 -15.76 17.77 -19.18
C ALA A 302 -16.83 18.73 -18.63
N THR A 303 -18.10 18.46 -18.85
CA THR A 303 -19.22 19.33 -18.46
C THR A 303 -19.79 19.05 -17.07
N GLU A 304 -19.38 17.95 -16.41
CA GLU A 304 -19.82 17.64 -15.05
C GLU A 304 -19.01 18.40 -14.00
N ASP A 305 -19.62 18.64 -12.85
CA ASP A 305 -18.93 19.17 -11.68
C ASP A 305 -18.27 18.03 -10.87
N LEU A 306 -17.48 18.41 -9.88
CA LEU A 306 -16.74 17.46 -9.05
C LEU A 306 -17.67 16.59 -8.20
N LEU A 307 -18.79 17.15 -7.73
CA LEU A 307 -19.77 16.40 -6.96
C LEU A 307 -20.36 15.25 -7.76
N THR A 308 -20.74 15.49 -9.01
CA THR A 308 -21.26 14.47 -9.91
C THR A 308 -20.26 13.36 -10.17
N LEU A 309 -19.00 13.72 -10.41
CA LEU A 309 -17.90 12.76 -10.56
C LEU A 309 -17.73 11.91 -9.29
N ALA A 310 -17.69 12.55 -8.12
CA ALA A 310 -17.53 11.86 -6.84
C ALA A 310 -18.68 10.88 -6.57
N LYS A 311 -19.92 11.25 -6.86
CA LYS A 311 -21.10 10.36 -6.72
C LYS A 311 -21.03 9.15 -7.65
N ARG A 312 -20.61 9.35 -8.91
CA ARG A 312 -20.44 8.25 -9.87
C ARG A 312 -19.36 7.27 -9.45
N LEU A 313 -18.21 7.77 -9.02
CA LEU A 313 -17.11 6.94 -8.51
C LEU A 313 -17.53 6.18 -7.25
N ALA A 314 -18.18 6.83 -6.31
CA ALA A 314 -18.69 6.18 -5.09
C ALA A 314 -19.64 5.03 -5.40
N ALA A 315 -20.57 5.22 -6.33
CA ALA A 315 -21.51 4.19 -6.76
C ALA A 315 -20.80 3.02 -7.45
N GLN A 316 -19.81 3.31 -8.29
CA GLN A 316 -18.99 2.31 -8.98
C GLN A 316 -18.18 1.48 -7.99
N LEU A 317 -17.51 2.11 -7.04
CA LEU A 317 -16.74 1.42 -5.99
C LEU A 317 -17.63 0.55 -5.10
N LYS A 318 -18.81 1.03 -4.75
CA LYS A 318 -19.79 0.23 -3.99
C LYS A 318 -20.16 -1.06 -4.73
N LYS A 319 -20.33 -0.98 -6.04
CA LYS A 319 -20.62 -2.14 -6.89
C LYS A 319 -19.42 -3.10 -6.95
N MET A 320 -18.22 -2.56 -7.14
CA MET A 320 -16.96 -3.34 -7.16
C MET A 320 -16.69 -4.06 -5.83
N ARG A 321 -16.98 -3.42 -4.70
CA ARG A 321 -16.80 -4.03 -3.36
C ARG A 321 -17.55 -5.33 -3.18
N ARG A 322 -18.72 -5.47 -3.80
CA ARG A 322 -19.51 -6.73 -3.76
C ARG A 322 -18.80 -7.88 -4.46
N HIS A 323 -17.85 -7.59 -5.35
CA HIS A 323 -17.13 -8.54 -6.19
C HIS A 323 -15.62 -8.48 -5.98
N GLN A 324 -15.19 -7.92 -4.83
CA GLN A 324 -13.77 -7.68 -4.57
C GLN A 324 -12.97 -8.93 -4.22
N ARG A 325 -13.64 -10.06 -3.97
CA ARG A 325 -12.97 -11.32 -3.61
C ARG A 325 -12.35 -12.02 -4.81
N TYR A 326 -12.79 -11.71 -6.02
CA TYR A 326 -12.27 -12.30 -7.25
C TYR A 326 -10.83 -11.88 -7.50
N ASP A 327 -9.92 -12.84 -7.67
CA ASP A 327 -8.49 -12.55 -7.75
C ASP A 327 -8.13 -11.74 -8.99
N ALA A 328 -7.31 -10.70 -8.82
CA ALA A 328 -6.81 -9.87 -9.92
C ALA A 328 -6.08 -10.70 -10.99
N GLU A 329 -5.27 -11.68 -10.58
CA GLU A 329 -4.57 -12.58 -11.49
C GLU A 329 -5.53 -13.46 -12.30
N GLN A 330 -6.69 -13.80 -11.72
CA GLN A 330 -7.72 -14.57 -12.43
C GLN A 330 -8.37 -13.71 -13.52
N ILE A 331 -8.59 -12.41 -13.26
CA ILE A 331 -9.09 -11.47 -14.27
C ILE A 331 -8.14 -11.41 -15.47
N VAL A 332 -6.83 -11.35 -15.20
CA VAL A 332 -5.80 -11.38 -16.27
C VAL A 332 -5.83 -12.67 -17.03
N ARG A 333 -5.91 -13.81 -16.35
CA ARG A 333 -6.00 -15.14 -17.01
C ARG A 333 -7.25 -15.27 -17.86
N ASP A 334 -8.40 -14.82 -17.35
CA ASP A 334 -9.68 -14.86 -18.07
C ASP A 334 -9.67 -13.98 -19.33
N SER A 335 -8.76 -12.98 -19.39
CA SER A 335 -8.59 -12.13 -20.57
C SER A 335 -7.79 -12.78 -21.71
N GLY A 336 -7.20 -13.95 -21.47
CA GLY A 336 -6.29 -14.61 -22.43
C GLY A 336 -4.96 -13.91 -22.59
N ARG A 337 -4.63 -12.92 -21.76
CA ARG A 337 -3.34 -12.22 -21.80
C ARG A 337 -2.24 -13.08 -21.19
N ALA A 338 -1.07 -13.07 -21.83
CA ALA A 338 0.11 -13.72 -21.29
C ALA A 338 0.74 -12.89 -20.15
N ALA A 339 1.45 -13.56 -19.25
CA ALA A 339 2.26 -12.89 -18.26
C ALA A 339 3.32 -12.02 -18.96
N GLY A 340 3.32 -10.71 -18.66
CA GLY A 340 4.25 -9.74 -19.25
C GLY A 340 3.70 -8.91 -20.42
N GLU A 341 2.45 -9.11 -20.81
CA GLU A 341 1.74 -8.18 -21.71
C GLU A 341 1.37 -6.88 -20.98
N THR A 342 0.90 -5.90 -21.75
CA THR A 342 0.45 -4.60 -21.21
C THR A 342 -0.50 -4.80 -20.04
N PRO A 343 -0.26 -4.17 -18.88
CA PRO A 343 -1.11 -4.31 -17.69
C PRO A 343 -2.51 -3.76 -17.95
N LEU A 344 -3.47 -4.21 -17.14
CA LEU A 344 -4.87 -3.74 -17.23
C LEU A 344 -5.04 -2.29 -16.79
N PHE A 345 -4.12 -1.75 -16.00
CA PHE A 345 -4.15 -0.37 -15.49
C PHE A 345 -2.72 0.18 -15.34
N GLY A 346 -2.61 1.50 -15.29
CA GLY A 346 -1.36 2.22 -15.02
C GLY A 346 -1.23 2.61 -13.54
N PRO A 347 -1.74 3.78 -13.11
CA PRO A 347 -1.63 4.23 -11.73
C PRO A 347 -2.48 3.38 -10.79
N VAL A 348 -1.99 3.21 -9.56
CA VAL A 348 -2.69 2.50 -8.50
C VAL A 348 -3.12 3.48 -7.43
N LEU A 349 -4.38 3.40 -7.01
CA LEU A 349 -5.00 4.27 -6.02
C LEU A 349 -5.34 3.48 -4.76
N ASN A 350 -5.00 4.06 -3.62
CA ASN A 350 -5.29 3.48 -2.31
C ASN A 350 -5.88 4.56 -1.39
N ILE A 351 -6.98 4.23 -0.74
CA ILE A 351 -7.56 5.09 0.29
C ILE A 351 -7.27 4.46 1.65
N LYS A 352 -6.56 5.19 2.51
CA LYS A 352 -6.21 4.75 3.85
C LYS A 352 -6.98 5.56 4.88
N VAL A 353 -8.06 4.98 5.39
CA VAL A 353 -8.92 5.57 6.41
C VAL A 353 -8.59 5.08 7.83
N PHE A 354 -7.47 4.36 7.99
CA PHE A 354 -7.09 3.78 9.27
C PHE A 354 -6.18 4.70 10.06
N ASP A 355 -6.45 4.75 11.36
CA ASP A 355 -5.54 5.35 12.31
C ASP A 355 -4.33 4.42 12.52
N TYR A 356 -3.16 4.88 12.11
CA TYR A 356 -1.89 4.20 12.34
C TYR A 356 -1.24 4.63 13.66
N TYR A 357 -2.04 5.19 14.57
CA TYR A 357 -1.56 5.59 15.90
C TYR A 357 -1.04 4.39 16.66
N LEU A 358 0.20 4.48 17.13
CA LEU A 358 0.84 3.49 17.96
C LEU A 358 0.86 3.98 19.41
N ASP A 359 0.15 3.28 20.28
CA ASP A 359 0.06 3.64 21.69
C ASP A 359 1.18 2.98 22.52
N LEU A 360 2.22 3.75 22.75
CA LEU A 360 3.30 3.43 23.70
C LEU A 360 3.36 4.54 24.75
N PRO A 361 3.08 4.24 26.04
CA PRO A 361 3.01 5.26 27.10
C PRO A 361 4.29 6.06 27.23
N GLY A 362 4.18 7.39 27.19
CA GLY A 362 5.32 8.30 27.30
C GLY A 362 6.23 8.36 26.08
N ILE A 363 5.85 7.72 24.97
CA ILE A 363 6.60 7.64 23.72
C ILE A 363 5.81 8.31 22.61
N GLN A 364 6.46 9.19 21.86
CA GLN A 364 5.95 9.66 20.57
C GLN A 364 6.47 8.76 19.47
N ALA A 365 5.56 8.15 18.71
CA ALA A 365 5.88 7.23 17.66
C ALA A 365 5.54 7.82 16.28
N GLN A 366 6.45 7.68 15.32
CA GLN A 366 6.25 8.09 13.94
C GLN A 366 6.78 7.00 13.01
N THR A 367 5.93 6.52 12.11
CA THR A 367 6.33 5.49 11.13
C THR A 367 6.90 6.13 9.87
N HIS A 368 8.06 5.60 9.44
CA HIS A 368 8.75 5.99 8.21
C HIS A 368 8.85 4.77 7.30
N THR A 369 8.31 4.87 6.10
CA THR A 369 8.33 3.77 5.13
C THR A 369 9.66 3.72 4.39
N LEU A 370 10.24 2.53 4.24
CA LEU A 370 11.50 2.28 3.52
C LEU A 370 11.28 1.52 2.20
N ALA A 371 10.40 0.53 2.21
CA ALA A 371 10.09 -0.29 1.04
C ALA A 371 8.63 -0.76 1.09
N THR A 372 7.96 -0.78 -0.06
CA THR A 372 6.55 -1.20 -0.18
C THR A 372 6.35 -2.34 -1.18
N GLY A 373 7.43 -2.93 -1.67
CA GLY A 373 7.41 -3.79 -2.85
C GLY A 373 7.51 -2.98 -4.16
N PRO A 374 7.45 -3.64 -5.32
CA PRO A 374 7.63 -2.97 -6.61
C PRO A 374 6.52 -1.96 -6.90
N VAL A 375 6.91 -0.82 -7.49
CA VAL A 375 5.99 0.17 -8.07
C VAL A 375 6.24 0.21 -9.57
N ASN A 376 5.25 -0.21 -10.37
CA ASN A 376 5.40 -0.30 -11.83
C ASN A 376 5.33 1.06 -12.51
N ASP A 377 4.46 1.94 -12.04
CA ASP A 377 4.22 3.28 -12.60
C ASP A 377 4.13 4.30 -11.45
N LEU A 378 2.95 4.54 -10.96
CA LEU A 378 2.65 5.51 -9.91
C LEU A 378 1.63 4.90 -8.95
N GLU A 379 1.85 5.07 -7.66
CA GLU A 379 0.87 4.75 -6.62
C GLU A 379 0.56 6.00 -5.81
N LEU A 380 -0.73 6.20 -5.52
CA LEU A 380 -1.19 7.28 -4.67
C LEU A 380 -1.94 6.68 -3.48
N ALA A 381 -1.45 6.97 -2.28
CA ALA A 381 -2.16 6.68 -1.04
C ALA A 381 -2.80 7.98 -0.52
N LEU A 382 -4.10 7.95 -0.31
CA LEU A 382 -4.91 9.09 0.14
C LEU A 382 -5.26 8.89 1.61
N PHE A 383 -4.97 9.91 2.43
CA PHE A 383 -5.22 9.90 3.87
C PHE A 383 -6.14 11.07 4.23
N PRO A 384 -7.46 10.95 4.01
CA PRO A 384 -8.40 11.96 4.50
C PRO A 384 -8.49 11.86 6.01
N ASP A 385 -8.31 12.97 6.73
CA ASP A 385 -8.39 12.98 8.19
C ASP A 385 -9.76 13.49 8.68
N GLU A 386 -10.07 13.17 9.94
CA GLU A 386 -11.33 13.56 10.58
C GLU A 386 -11.45 15.07 10.78
N ASN A 387 -10.33 15.78 10.84
CA ASN A 387 -10.28 17.24 10.99
C ASN A 387 -10.42 17.99 9.66
N GLY A 388 -10.59 17.26 8.55
CA GLY A 388 -10.84 17.82 7.23
C GLY A 388 -9.59 18.10 6.42
N GLY A 389 -8.43 17.59 6.83
CA GLY A 389 -7.21 17.58 6.04
C GLY A 389 -7.19 16.43 5.04
N LEU A 390 -6.25 16.50 4.10
CA LEU A 390 -5.95 15.44 3.16
C LEU A 390 -4.44 15.37 2.98
N ASP A 391 -3.85 14.27 3.40
CA ASP A 391 -2.47 13.93 3.10
C ASP A 391 -2.42 12.93 1.95
N ILE A 392 -1.42 13.05 1.11
CA ILE A 392 -1.22 12.19 -0.06
C ILE A 392 0.22 11.73 -0.08
N GLU A 393 0.43 10.44 -0.24
CA GLU A 393 1.75 9.86 -0.49
C GLU A 393 1.82 9.38 -1.93
N LEU A 394 2.81 9.88 -2.67
CA LEU A 394 3.12 9.48 -4.04
C LEU A 394 4.32 8.54 -4.02
N LEU A 395 4.18 7.39 -4.68
CA LEU A 395 5.25 6.45 -4.94
C LEU A 395 5.38 6.32 -6.46
N ALA A 396 6.54 6.59 -7.01
CA ALA A 396 6.75 6.57 -8.46
C ALA A 396 7.98 5.74 -8.82
N ASN A 397 7.89 5.02 -9.93
CA ASN A 397 9.02 4.29 -10.50
C ASN A 397 10.06 5.29 -11.01
N ALA A 398 11.28 5.27 -10.46
CA ALA A 398 12.34 6.22 -10.78
C ALA A 398 12.88 6.10 -12.22
N GLN A 399 12.59 5.01 -12.93
CA GLN A 399 12.91 4.87 -14.36
C GLN A 399 11.89 5.59 -15.26
N ARG A 400 10.74 5.95 -14.72
CA ARG A 400 9.63 6.57 -15.44
C ARG A 400 9.42 8.04 -15.09
N TYR A 401 9.84 8.42 -13.89
CA TYR A 401 9.65 9.75 -13.32
C TYR A 401 10.96 10.29 -12.74
N ASP A 402 11.14 11.58 -12.79
CA ASP A 402 12.14 12.30 -12.02
C ASP A 402 11.48 13.21 -10.96
N ASP A 403 12.27 13.62 -9.97
CA ASP A 403 11.76 14.45 -8.87
C ASP A 403 11.16 15.78 -9.34
N ALA A 404 11.78 16.43 -10.33
CA ALA A 404 11.34 17.73 -10.82
C ALA A 404 9.97 17.62 -11.52
N THR A 405 9.79 16.61 -12.38
CA THR A 405 8.51 16.36 -13.07
C THR A 405 7.42 15.98 -12.08
N LEU A 406 7.73 15.08 -11.14
CA LEU A 406 6.79 14.63 -10.13
C LEU A 406 6.37 15.79 -9.22
N SER A 407 7.30 16.66 -8.83
CA SER A 407 7.01 17.85 -8.02
C SER A 407 6.08 18.84 -8.73
N ARG A 408 6.26 19.05 -10.02
CA ARG A 408 5.35 19.90 -10.82
C ARG A 408 3.95 19.29 -10.90
N HIS A 409 3.84 18.01 -11.12
CA HIS A 409 2.54 17.32 -11.12
C HIS A 409 1.85 17.41 -9.76
N ALA A 410 2.60 17.27 -8.66
CA ALA A 410 2.10 17.45 -7.31
C ALA A 410 1.56 18.88 -7.07
N LEU A 411 2.28 19.89 -7.53
CA LEU A 411 1.82 21.31 -7.46
C LEU A 411 0.51 21.51 -8.22
N ARG A 412 0.34 20.86 -9.37
CA ARG A 412 -0.92 20.90 -10.13
C ARG A 412 -2.08 20.28 -9.36
N LEU A 413 -1.85 19.19 -8.63
CA LEU A 413 -2.88 18.59 -7.78
C LEU A 413 -3.28 19.52 -6.64
N MET A 414 -2.31 20.16 -5.98
CA MET A 414 -2.58 21.13 -4.92
C MET A 414 -3.35 22.34 -5.44
N ALA A 415 -2.99 22.86 -6.60
CA ALA A 415 -3.69 23.94 -7.27
C ALA A 415 -5.12 23.55 -7.65
N LEU A 416 -5.33 22.32 -8.09
CA LEU A 416 -6.66 21.79 -8.44
C LEU A 416 -7.58 21.76 -7.21
N ILE A 417 -7.08 21.32 -6.08
CA ILE A 417 -7.83 21.32 -4.81
C ILE A 417 -8.28 22.72 -4.45
N THR A 418 -7.39 23.71 -4.54
CA THR A 418 -7.69 25.11 -4.27
C THR A 418 -8.74 25.67 -5.24
N GLN A 419 -8.64 25.36 -6.52
CA GLN A 419 -9.62 25.82 -7.53
C GLN A 419 -11.04 25.35 -7.19
N PHE A 420 -11.21 24.09 -6.84
CA PHE A 420 -12.52 23.54 -6.47
C PHE A 420 -12.98 24.04 -5.10
N ALA A 421 -12.08 24.32 -4.17
CA ALA A 421 -12.44 24.93 -2.89
C ALA A 421 -12.99 26.35 -3.10
N ASP A 422 -12.41 27.12 -4.00
CA ASP A 422 -12.83 28.48 -4.35
C ASP A 422 -14.10 28.50 -5.21
N ASN A 423 -14.28 27.49 -6.06
CA ASN A 423 -15.48 27.33 -6.91
C ASN A 423 -15.92 25.86 -6.99
N PRO A 424 -16.71 25.38 -6.03
CA PRO A 424 -17.19 23.99 -6.01
C PRO A 424 -18.01 23.57 -7.22
N ALA A 425 -18.64 24.53 -7.91
CA ALA A 425 -19.45 24.30 -9.10
C ALA A 425 -18.64 24.30 -10.41
N LEU A 426 -17.33 24.46 -10.34
CA LEU A 426 -16.43 24.42 -11.49
C LEU A 426 -16.60 23.10 -12.24
N ARG A 427 -16.71 23.18 -13.58
CA ARG A 427 -16.74 21.97 -14.41
C ARG A 427 -15.38 21.32 -14.49
N CYS A 428 -15.35 20.00 -14.51
CA CYS A 428 -14.10 19.23 -14.57
C CYS A 428 -13.23 19.61 -15.76
N GLY A 429 -13.83 19.91 -16.91
CA GLY A 429 -13.11 20.35 -18.11
C GLY A 429 -12.54 21.77 -18.04
N ASP A 430 -13.10 22.61 -17.19
CA ASP A 430 -12.70 24.02 -17.06
C ASP A 430 -11.59 24.24 -16.02
N ALA A 431 -11.25 23.23 -15.24
CA ALA A 431 -10.17 23.32 -14.26
C ALA A 431 -8.83 23.58 -14.94
N GLN A 432 -8.07 24.55 -14.42
CA GLN A 432 -6.78 24.92 -14.95
C GLN A 432 -5.68 23.98 -14.48
N MET A 433 -4.96 23.38 -15.43
CA MET A 433 -3.87 22.45 -15.16
C MET A 433 -2.47 23.06 -15.34
N LEU A 434 -2.36 24.21 -15.97
CA LEU A 434 -1.09 24.92 -16.10
C LEU A 434 -0.76 25.66 -14.80
N LEU A 435 0.49 25.57 -14.39
CA LEU A 435 1.01 26.38 -13.29
C LEU A 435 1.13 27.85 -13.72
N ALA A 436 1.10 28.77 -12.76
CA ALA A 436 1.17 30.22 -13.03
C ALA A 436 2.39 30.63 -13.88
N GLU A 437 3.52 29.98 -13.61
CA GLU A 437 4.77 30.21 -14.39
C GLU A 437 4.62 29.72 -15.83
N GLU A 438 3.98 28.58 -16.05
CA GLU A 438 3.72 28.03 -17.38
C GLU A 438 2.77 28.92 -18.18
N GLN A 439 1.74 29.47 -17.53
CA GLN A 439 0.81 30.43 -18.14
C GLN A 439 1.54 31.70 -18.58
N THR A 440 2.43 32.20 -17.73
CA THR A 440 3.23 33.40 -18.04
C THR A 440 4.14 33.17 -19.24
N GLN A 441 4.80 32.00 -19.30
CA GLN A 441 5.65 31.66 -20.44
C GLN A 441 4.88 31.59 -21.76
N LEU A 442 3.68 30.97 -21.74
CA LEU A 442 2.82 30.90 -22.93
C LEU A 442 2.34 32.27 -23.38
N THR A 443 2.07 33.20 -22.45
CA THR A 443 1.66 34.54 -22.77
C THR A 443 2.78 35.36 -23.41
N HIS A 444 4.04 35.07 -23.08
CA HIS A 444 5.20 35.75 -23.68
C HIS A 444 5.61 35.18 -25.05
N LEU A 445 5.11 34.01 -25.42
CA LEU A 445 5.38 33.35 -26.69
C LEU A 445 4.36 33.72 -27.79
N ASN A 446 3.25 34.37 -27.43
CA ASN A 446 2.24 34.90 -28.33
C ASN A 446 2.34 36.43 -28.43
#